data_ad79fb4ff09beb217a8bc1ad5af293ae
#
_entry.id   ad79fb4ff09beb217a8bc1ad5af293ae
#
_cell.length_a   1.000
_cell.length_b   1.000
_cell.length_c   1.000
_cell.angle_alpha   90.00
_cell.angle_beta   90.00
_cell.angle_gamma   90.00
#
_symmetry.space_group_name_H-M   'P 1'
#
loop_
_entity.id
_entity.type
_entity.pdbx_description
1 polymer ?
#
loop_
_entity_poly.entity_id
_entity_poly.type
_entity_poly.pdbx_seq_one_letter_code
_entity_poly.pdbx_strand_id
1 'polypeptide(L)'
;MLKRKAYQKLVEWKNTHRNNCLMVKGARQVGKTYLIREFGKKEYKSFVEINFIKNQELKQIFAGTLDAESVYKRMTAMINGVNFVKGDTLIFLDEIQACGSARTALKFLAEDGRFDVITSGSLLGLTYGEDADENTEEPESVPTGYETFLTMYSLDFEEFLCAEGYEGGISYLKELFDKKEQVPFALNEKYETLFREYMVVGGMPEVVADYADNHDFTRVAALQEKILENYRFDISKHAKGAEKIKVRKCYDAIPKQLAKEITKFQYSTVEKGQTSKKYGGSVQWLKDSNIVNPCYNIHEPYLPLMANADEDQFKLYINDTGLLCAMYGFETKRAILENTIKGNAKGGIYENIIAETLVKNGYALYYYKPDDSNELEFLIEKNGEVVPVEVKAGNTATKSLNRFIEAYKPSAAYKIVDGNVGTSDVKLTIPHYMAMFL
;
A
#
# COMPACT_ATOMS: atom_id res chain seq x y z
N MET A 1 14.77 -8.18 13.09
CA MET A 1 13.74 -7.14 12.82
C MET A 1 13.85 -6.71 11.37
N LEU A 2 12.76 -6.76 10.62
CA LEU A 2 12.74 -6.29 9.23
C LEU A 2 12.99 -4.78 9.17
N LYS A 3 13.89 -4.34 8.29
CA LYS A 3 14.07 -2.91 8.02
C LYS A 3 12.84 -2.36 7.30
N ARG A 4 12.36 -1.19 7.73
CA ARG A 4 11.18 -0.55 7.15
C ARG A 4 11.45 0.93 6.87
N LYS A 5 11.22 1.37 5.64
CA LYS A 5 11.29 2.79 5.25
C LYS A 5 10.35 3.66 6.09
N ALA A 6 9.21 3.08 6.48
CA ALA A 6 8.25 3.74 7.37
C ALA A 6 8.84 4.08 8.75
N TYR A 7 9.85 3.33 9.25
CA TYR A 7 10.55 3.68 10.50
C TYR A 7 11.26 5.04 10.40
N GLN A 8 11.95 5.28 9.28
CA GLN A 8 12.61 6.55 9.05
C GLN A 8 11.62 7.72 9.03
N LYS A 9 10.44 7.52 8.41
CA LYS A 9 9.37 8.52 8.42
C LYS A 9 8.83 8.81 9.82
N LEU A 10 8.78 7.81 10.72
CA LEU A 10 8.44 8.03 12.14
C LEU A 10 9.51 8.87 12.84
N VAL A 11 10.80 8.60 12.59
CA VAL A 11 11.91 9.40 13.14
C VAL A 11 11.87 10.84 12.62
N GLU A 12 11.61 11.04 11.33
CA GLU A 12 11.45 12.36 10.72
C GLU A 12 10.27 13.11 11.33
N TRP A 13 9.13 12.45 11.52
CA TRP A 13 7.97 13.04 12.17
C TRP A 13 8.32 13.46 13.61
N LYS A 14 8.94 12.60 14.42
CA LYS A 14 9.36 12.93 15.79
C LYS A 14 10.20 14.21 15.85
N ASN A 15 11.08 14.43 14.86
CA ASN A 15 11.99 15.57 14.83
C ASN A 15 11.38 16.85 14.25
N THR A 16 10.30 16.76 13.47
CA THR A 16 9.78 17.88 12.68
C THR A 16 8.34 18.27 13.00
N HIS A 17 7.55 17.38 13.65
CA HIS A 17 6.15 17.66 13.94
C HIS A 17 6.02 18.81 14.95
N ARG A 18 4.94 19.57 14.80
CA ARG A 18 4.57 20.64 15.72
C ARG A 18 3.10 20.50 16.05
N ASN A 19 2.79 20.10 17.30
CA ASN A 19 1.43 20.04 17.84
C ASN A 19 0.45 19.25 16.96
N ASN A 20 0.92 18.18 16.32
CA ASN A 20 0.11 17.28 15.52
C ASN A 20 0.30 15.84 15.97
N CYS A 21 -0.81 15.11 16.12
CA CYS A 21 -0.79 13.67 16.28
C CYS A 21 -0.49 12.98 14.94
N LEU A 22 0.17 11.83 14.98
CA LEU A 22 0.40 11.03 13.77
C LEU A 22 -0.61 9.88 13.68
N MET A 23 -1.39 9.85 12.60
CA MET A 23 -2.24 8.73 12.26
C MET A 23 -1.53 7.79 11.28
N VAL A 24 -1.17 6.59 11.73
CA VAL A 24 -0.60 5.54 10.87
C VAL A 24 -1.72 4.67 10.32
N LYS A 25 -1.98 4.81 9.02
CA LYS A 25 -3.03 4.08 8.30
C LYS A 25 -2.43 3.09 7.29
N GLY A 26 -3.22 2.13 6.83
CA GLY A 26 -2.81 1.12 5.85
C GLY A 26 -3.59 -0.17 6.01
N ALA A 27 -3.46 -1.09 5.06
CA ALA A 27 -4.10 -2.39 5.09
C ALA A 27 -3.81 -3.16 6.39
N ARG A 28 -4.63 -4.14 6.71
CA ARG A 28 -4.35 -5.03 7.85
C ARG A 28 -3.09 -5.86 7.59
N GLN A 29 -2.40 -6.23 8.67
CA GLN A 29 -1.21 -7.10 8.68
C GLN A 29 0.03 -6.54 7.97
N VAL A 30 0.05 -5.24 7.60
CA VAL A 30 1.27 -4.57 7.08
C VAL A 30 2.28 -4.17 8.18
N GLY A 31 1.98 -4.51 9.46
CA GLY A 31 2.92 -4.36 10.57
C GLY A 31 2.85 -3.02 11.32
N LYS A 32 1.74 -2.24 11.21
CA LYS A 32 1.58 -0.93 11.88
C LYS A 32 1.89 -0.97 13.37
N THR A 33 1.14 -1.76 14.12
CA THR A 33 1.27 -1.89 15.58
C THR A 33 2.67 -2.33 15.98
N TYR A 34 3.26 -3.29 15.26
CA TYR A 34 4.62 -3.76 15.53
C TYR A 34 5.66 -2.64 15.37
N LEU A 35 5.60 -1.91 14.25
CA LEU A 35 6.55 -0.84 13.94
C LEU A 35 6.47 0.30 14.97
N ILE A 36 5.24 0.71 15.36
CA ILE A 36 5.03 1.79 16.33
C ILE A 36 5.53 1.37 17.72
N ARG A 37 5.31 0.11 18.14
CA ARG A 37 5.85 -0.42 19.39
C ARG A 37 7.37 -0.39 19.45
N GLU A 38 8.03 -0.85 18.37
CA GLU A 38 9.48 -0.83 18.28
C GLU A 38 10.02 0.60 18.29
N PHE A 39 9.38 1.49 17.54
CA PHE A 39 9.70 2.91 17.52
C PHE A 39 9.55 3.55 18.91
N GLY A 40 8.41 3.34 19.56
CA GLY A 40 8.14 3.90 20.89
C GLY A 40 9.13 3.44 21.96
N LYS A 41 9.46 2.14 21.97
CA LYS A 41 10.42 1.58 22.92
C LYS A 41 11.86 2.03 22.69
N LYS A 42 12.23 2.30 21.44
CA LYS A 42 13.61 2.66 21.08
C LYS A 42 13.88 4.15 21.15
N GLU A 43 12.89 4.95 20.78
CA GLU A 43 13.07 6.39 20.56
C GLU A 43 12.57 7.25 21.73
N TYR A 44 11.86 6.67 22.73
CA TYR A 44 11.31 7.40 23.88
C TYR A 44 11.67 6.74 25.20
N LYS A 45 11.84 7.58 26.25
CA LYS A 45 12.07 7.07 27.62
C LYS A 45 10.83 6.47 28.24
N SER A 46 9.65 6.93 27.79
CA SER A 46 8.37 6.42 28.26
C SER A 46 7.46 6.09 27.05
N PHE A 47 6.83 4.93 27.11
CA PHE A 47 5.92 4.45 26.08
C PHE A 47 4.64 3.95 26.72
N VAL A 48 3.52 4.57 26.37
CA VAL A 48 2.19 4.22 26.87
C VAL A 48 1.36 3.72 25.71
N GLU A 49 0.92 2.47 25.75
CA GLU A 49 0.10 1.86 24.70
C GLU A 49 -1.30 1.56 25.23
N ILE A 50 -2.33 1.96 24.47
CA ILE A 50 -3.73 1.61 24.67
C ILE A 50 -4.27 1.01 23.40
N ASN A 51 -4.68 -0.27 23.45
CA ASN A 51 -5.38 -0.92 22.34
C ASN A 51 -6.87 -1.03 22.69
N PHE A 52 -7.72 -0.27 21.99
CA PHE A 52 -9.15 -0.14 22.32
C PHE A 52 -10.00 -1.39 22.03
N ILE A 53 -9.51 -2.35 21.27
CA ILE A 53 -10.17 -3.65 21.07
C ILE A 53 -9.80 -4.60 22.21
N LYS A 54 -8.54 -4.62 22.63
CA LYS A 54 -8.02 -5.51 23.65
C LYS A 54 -8.38 -5.05 25.07
N ASN A 55 -8.27 -3.74 25.31
CA ASN A 55 -8.43 -3.11 26.63
C ASN A 55 -9.67 -2.21 26.62
N GLN A 56 -10.86 -2.79 26.51
CA GLN A 56 -12.10 -2.02 26.36
C GLN A 56 -12.40 -1.14 27.59
N GLU A 57 -11.97 -1.55 28.77
CA GLU A 57 -12.06 -0.78 30.03
C GLU A 57 -11.31 0.55 29.97
N LEU A 58 -10.22 0.62 29.21
CA LEU A 58 -9.43 1.84 29.07
C LEU A 58 -10.12 2.92 28.20
N LYS A 59 -11.22 2.60 27.51
CA LYS A 59 -12.07 3.62 26.87
C LYS A 59 -12.59 4.66 27.87
N GLN A 60 -12.73 4.28 29.15
CA GLN A 60 -13.13 5.18 30.25
C GLN A 60 -12.15 6.33 30.47
N ILE A 61 -10.90 6.21 30.04
CA ILE A 61 -9.90 7.31 30.05
C ILE A 61 -10.41 8.50 29.24
N PHE A 62 -11.16 8.24 28.18
CA PHE A 62 -11.71 9.22 27.26
C PHE A 62 -13.20 9.49 27.50
N ALA A 63 -13.73 9.17 28.67
CA ALA A 63 -15.08 9.51 29.08
C ALA A 63 -15.15 10.89 29.76
N GLY A 64 -16.21 11.65 29.53
CA GLY A 64 -16.41 12.97 30.12
C GLY A 64 -15.51 14.06 29.53
N THR A 65 -14.86 14.88 30.34
CA THR A 65 -14.03 16.01 29.88
C THR A 65 -12.77 15.50 29.18
N LEU A 66 -12.54 16.00 27.97
CA LEU A 66 -11.46 15.54 27.08
C LEU A 66 -10.22 16.46 27.08
N ASP A 67 -10.14 17.45 27.98
CA ASP A 67 -8.91 18.24 28.12
C ASP A 67 -7.70 17.34 28.44
N ALA A 68 -6.54 17.73 27.98
CA ALA A 68 -5.33 16.91 28.05
C ALA A 68 -4.96 16.54 29.49
N GLU A 69 -5.09 17.49 30.44
CA GLU A 69 -4.75 17.26 31.85
C GLU A 69 -5.64 16.18 32.50
N SER A 70 -6.94 16.23 32.23
CA SER A 70 -7.90 15.23 32.70
C SER A 70 -7.65 13.86 32.10
N VAL A 71 -7.30 13.80 30.80
CA VAL A 71 -6.94 12.55 30.11
C VAL A 71 -5.68 11.93 30.71
N TYR A 72 -4.60 12.71 30.92
CA TYR A 72 -3.35 12.21 31.50
C TYR A 72 -3.53 11.73 32.95
N LYS A 73 -4.32 12.43 33.74
CA LYS A 73 -4.64 11.99 35.11
C LYS A 73 -5.35 10.63 35.11
N ARG A 74 -6.33 10.46 34.23
CA ARG A 74 -7.03 9.17 34.11
C ARG A 74 -6.11 8.06 33.57
N MET A 75 -5.22 8.36 32.62
CA MET A 75 -4.20 7.40 32.17
C MET A 75 -3.32 6.95 33.35
N THR A 76 -2.83 7.89 34.16
CA THR A 76 -1.99 7.57 35.34
C THR A 76 -2.77 6.74 36.38
N ALA A 77 -4.07 7.01 36.56
CA ALA A 77 -4.89 6.31 37.54
C ALA A 77 -5.28 4.89 37.09
N MET A 78 -5.46 4.67 35.79
CA MET A 78 -6.00 3.42 35.25
C MET A 78 -4.94 2.47 34.67
N ILE A 79 -3.77 2.97 34.29
CA ILE A 79 -2.70 2.18 33.73
C ILE A 79 -1.54 2.10 34.72
N ASN A 80 -1.26 0.88 35.19
CA ASN A 80 -0.20 0.67 36.16
C ASN A 80 1.19 0.96 35.55
N GLY A 81 2.05 1.66 36.31
CA GLY A 81 3.43 1.92 35.92
C GLY A 81 3.63 3.03 34.87
N VAL A 82 2.58 3.79 34.54
CA VAL A 82 2.74 4.96 33.65
C VAL A 82 3.57 6.03 34.32
N ASN A 83 4.64 6.45 33.64
CA ASN A 83 5.49 7.56 34.05
C ASN A 83 5.65 8.51 32.86
N PHE A 84 5.01 9.66 32.91
CA PHE A 84 5.08 10.67 31.87
C PHE A 84 6.36 11.51 31.99
N VAL A 85 7.19 11.49 30.96
CA VAL A 85 8.38 12.32 30.80
C VAL A 85 8.10 13.37 29.73
N LYS A 86 8.05 14.66 30.14
CA LYS A 86 7.73 15.75 29.20
C LYS A 86 8.72 15.78 28.03
N GLY A 87 8.18 15.79 26.80
CA GLY A 87 8.96 15.79 25.56
C GLY A 87 9.65 14.47 25.22
N ASP A 88 9.45 13.40 26.05
CA ASP A 88 10.11 12.11 25.85
C ASP A 88 9.18 10.93 26.22
N THR A 89 7.87 11.13 26.01
CA THR A 89 6.83 10.10 26.13
C THR A 89 6.08 9.98 24.83
N LEU A 90 5.93 8.75 24.33
CA LEU A 90 5.01 8.43 23.26
C LEU A 90 3.75 7.76 23.82
N ILE A 91 2.60 8.34 23.49
CA ILE A 91 1.28 7.76 23.72
C ILE A 91 0.84 7.10 22.41
N PHE A 92 0.63 5.80 22.41
CA PHE A 92 0.15 5.03 21.27
C PHE A 92 -1.27 4.56 21.50
N LEU A 93 -2.20 5.08 20.69
CA LEU A 93 -3.61 4.72 20.69
C LEU A 93 -3.88 3.80 19.49
N ASP A 94 -3.88 2.48 19.74
CA ASP A 94 -4.06 1.47 18.71
C ASP A 94 -5.55 1.13 18.53
N GLU A 95 -5.97 0.90 17.28
CA GLU A 95 -7.35 0.66 16.87
C GLU A 95 -8.29 1.81 17.29
N ILE A 96 -7.86 3.05 16.99
CA ILE A 96 -8.54 4.30 17.42
C ILE A 96 -10.00 4.38 17.00
N GLN A 97 -10.39 3.74 15.89
CA GLN A 97 -11.79 3.69 15.42
C GLN A 97 -12.73 2.99 16.40
N ALA A 98 -12.19 2.19 17.33
CA ALA A 98 -12.99 1.55 18.38
C ALA A 98 -13.30 2.47 19.56
N CYS A 99 -12.84 3.74 19.55
CA CYS A 99 -13.08 4.73 20.61
C CYS A 99 -13.18 6.15 20.03
N GLY A 100 -14.37 6.58 19.62
CA GLY A 100 -14.59 7.90 19.00
C GLY A 100 -14.23 9.08 19.89
N SER A 101 -14.50 8.99 21.21
CA SER A 101 -14.09 10.01 22.16
C SER A 101 -12.56 10.18 22.27
N ALA A 102 -11.78 9.08 22.12
CA ALA A 102 -10.33 9.17 22.03
C ALA A 102 -9.89 9.90 20.76
N ARG A 103 -10.56 9.68 19.64
CA ARG A 103 -10.30 10.41 18.39
C ARG A 103 -10.59 11.91 18.54
N THR A 104 -11.69 12.26 19.18
CA THR A 104 -12.03 13.65 19.49
C THR A 104 -10.99 14.29 20.41
N ALA A 105 -10.42 13.54 21.37
CA ALA A 105 -9.41 14.04 22.31
C ALA A 105 -8.08 14.39 21.62
N LEU A 106 -7.78 13.85 20.43
CA LEU A 106 -6.51 14.12 19.74
C LEU A 106 -6.25 15.60 19.52
N LYS A 107 -7.29 16.41 19.27
CA LYS A 107 -7.18 17.86 19.18
C LYS A 107 -6.56 18.46 20.44
N PHE A 108 -7.11 18.12 21.60
CA PHE A 108 -6.67 18.68 22.88
C PHE A 108 -5.28 18.18 23.29
N LEU A 109 -4.97 16.92 22.95
CA LEU A 109 -3.63 16.35 23.17
C LEU A 109 -2.58 17.01 22.27
N ALA A 110 -2.93 17.31 21.02
CA ALA A 110 -2.05 18.01 20.09
C ALA A 110 -1.83 19.48 20.52
N GLU A 111 -2.88 20.19 20.92
CA GLU A 111 -2.77 21.58 21.44
C GLU A 111 -1.91 21.67 22.69
N ASP A 112 -2.00 20.68 23.58
CA ASP A 112 -1.18 20.61 24.81
C ASP A 112 0.32 20.37 24.51
N GLY A 113 0.64 19.48 23.58
CA GLY A 113 1.97 19.24 23.05
C GLY A 113 3.03 18.76 24.05
N ARG A 114 2.65 18.32 25.27
CA ARG A 114 3.60 17.80 26.27
C ARG A 114 4.14 16.44 25.91
N PHE A 115 3.35 15.63 25.21
CA PHE A 115 3.67 14.25 24.84
C PHE A 115 3.30 14.01 23.38
N ASP A 116 4.09 13.17 22.73
CA ASP A 116 3.83 12.77 21.35
C ASP A 116 2.72 11.72 21.30
N VAL A 117 1.83 11.83 20.32
CA VAL A 117 0.72 10.92 20.17
C VAL A 117 0.75 10.30 18.77
N ILE A 118 0.84 8.98 18.74
CA ILE A 118 0.64 8.21 17.50
C ILE A 118 -0.64 7.39 17.66
N THR A 119 -1.45 7.37 16.61
CA THR A 119 -2.62 6.52 16.53
C THR A 119 -2.49 5.53 15.37
N SER A 120 -3.11 4.39 15.49
CA SER A 120 -3.28 3.48 14.36
C SER A 120 -4.71 3.00 14.25
N GLY A 121 -5.10 2.67 13.02
CA GLY A 121 -6.41 2.11 12.76
C GLY A 121 -6.50 1.53 11.35
N SER A 122 -7.48 0.66 11.13
CA SER A 122 -7.84 0.27 9.78
C SER A 122 -8.56 1.42 9.10
N LEU A 123 -8.24 1.70 7.83
CA LEU A 123 -8.94 2.73 7.05
C LEU A 123 -10.45 2.51 7.03
N LEU A 124 -10.88 1.28 6.98
CA LEU A 124 -12.30 0.90 7.01
C LEU A 124 -13.02 1.38 8.27
N GLY A 125 -12.42 1.14 9.44
CA GLY A 125 -13.00 1.61 10.71
C GLY A 125 -13.01 3.13 10.81
N LEU A 126 -12.04 3.81 10.19
CA LEU A 126 -11.97 5.28 10.18
C LEU A 126 -12.99 5.91 9.22
N THR A 127 -13.30 5.24 8.11
CA THR A 127 -14.20 5.76 7.06
C THR A 127 -15.67 5.37 7.31
N TYR A 128 -15.91 4.16 7.79
CA TYR A 128 -17.27 3.61 7.92
C TYR A 128 -17.75 3.43 9.36
N GLY A 129 -16.89 3.69 10.37
CA GLY A 129 -17.15 3.46 11.79
C GLY A 129 -17.25 1.95 12.15
N GLU A 130 -16.72 1.54 13.31
CA GLU A 130 -17.15 0.30 13.95
C GLU A 130 -18.35 0.70 14.82
N ASP A 131 -19.57 0.31 14.41
CA ASP A 131 -20.81 0.58 15.15
C ASP A 131 -21.02 2.08 15.51
N ALA A 132 -21.35 2.90 14.54
CA ALA A 132 -22.27 4.00 14.83
C ALA A 132 -23.57 3.31 15.29
N ASP A 133 -23.68 3.09 16.60
CA ASP A 133 -24.96 2.77 17.22
C ASP A 133 -25.91 3.88 16.76
N GLU A 134 -26.98 3.53 16.04
CA GLU A 134 -27.96 4.51 15.53
C GLU A 134 -28.57 5.36 16.66
N ASN A 135 -28.21 5.08 17.93
CA ASN A 135 -28.62 5.74 19.14
C ASN A 135 -27.53 6.65 19.80
N THR A 136 -26.32 6.80 19.25
CA THR A 136 -25.36 7.77 19.80
C THR A 136 -25.53 9.11 19.09
N GLU A 137 -26.19 10.04 19.75
CA GLU A 137 -26.56 11.39 19.27
C GLU A 137 -25.38 12.38 19.12
N GLU A 138 -24.11 11.97 19.27
CA GLU A 138 -22.97 12.86 19.08
C GLU A 138 -22.16 12.47 17.85
N PRO A 139 -22.12 13.32 16.82
CA PRO A 139 -21.24 13.10 15.69
C PRO A 139 -19.77 13.16 16.16
N GLU A 140 -19.00 12.10 15.89
CA GLU A 140 -17.56 12.09 16.14
C GLU A 140 -16.91 13.29 15.43
N SER A 141 -16.30 14.18 16.21
CA SER A 141 -15.57 15.31 15.64
C SER A 141 -14.21 14.80 15.14
N VAL A 142 -14.01 14.82 13.82
CA VAL A 142 -12.69 14.58 13.24
C VAL A 142 -11.79 15.76 13.58
N PRO A 143 -10.61 15.56 14.19
CA PRO A 143 -9.71 16.63 14.62
C PRO A 143 -8.97 17.25 13.42
N THR A 144 -9.73 17.97 12.57
CA THR A 144 -9.20 18.59 11.35
C THR A 144 -8.08 19.59 11.69
N GLY A 145 -6.91 19.40 11.07
CA GLY A 145 -5.74 20.27 11.28
C GLY A 145 -4.80 19.84 12.42
N TYR A 146 -5.15 18.81 13.20
CA TYR A 146 -4.34 18.30 14.32
C TYR A 146 -3.80 16.89 14.07
N GLU A 147 -4.06 16.30 12.91
CA GLU A 147 -3.56 15.00 12.50
C GLU A 147 -2.69 15.10 11.25
N THR A 148 -1.56 14.42 11.27
CA THR A 148 -0.72 14.13 10.11
C THR A 148 -0.89 12.65 9.77
N PHE A 149 -0.90 12.30 8.49
CA PHE A 149 -1.15 10.93 8.05
C PHE A 149 0.11 10.28 7.49
N LEU A 150 0.39 9.06 7.94
CA LEU A 150 1.39 8.18 7.36
C LEU A 150 0.71 6.92 6.83
N THR A 151 0.75 6.70 5.52
CA THR A 151 0.29 5.45 4.92
C THR A 151 1.40 4.41 4.96
N MET A 152 1.11 3.26 5.57
CA MET A 152 2.02 2.13 5.66
C MET A 152 1.58 1.01 4.72
N TYR A 153 2.48 0.59 3.85
CA TYR A 153 2.28 -0.50 2.89
C TYR A 153 2.95 -1.80 3.37
N SER A 154 2.75 -2.90 2.66
CA SER A 154 3.59 -4.09 2.75
C SER A 154 5.04 -3.75 2.33
N LEU A 155 6.03 -4.60 2.63
CA LEU A 155 7.43 -4.37 2.24
C LEU A 155 7.54 -4.18 0.74
N ASP A 156 8.36 -3.21 0.32
CA ASP A 156 8.76 -3.09 -1.08
C ASP A 156 9.94 -4.01 -1.41
N PHE A 157 10.36 -4.01 -2.69
CA PHE A 157 11.46 -4.89 -3.11
C PHE A 157 12.80 -4.54 -2.44
N GLU A 158 13.07 -3.27 -2.18
CA GLU A 158 14.28 -2.84 -1.46
C GLU A 158 14.26 -3.34 0.00
N GLU A 159 13.12 -3.25 0.70
CA GLU A 159 12.96 -3.78 2.04
C GLU A 159 13.06 -5.33 2.06
N PHE A 160 12.56 -6.00 1.02
CA PHE A 160 12.72 -7.44 0.82
C PHE A 160 14.19 -7.82 0.63
N LEU A 161 14.93 -7.10 -0.23
CA LEU A 161 16.37 -7.31 -0.41
C LEU A 161 17.15 -7.13 0.90
N CYS A 162 16.76 -6.15 1.73
CA CYS A 162 17.35 -5.99 3.06
C CYS A 162 17.06 -7.19 3.97
N ALA A 163 15.84 -7.76 3.92
CA ALA A 163 15.47 -8.94 4.69
C ALA A 163 16.29 -10.17 4.28
N GLU A 164 16.58 -10.31 2.99
CA GLU A 164 17.40 -11.37 2.39
C GLU A 164 18.92 -11.14 2.50
N GLY A 165 19.36 -10.04 3.14
CA GLY A 165 20.77 -9.73 3.33
C GLY A 165 21.48 -9.11 2.12
N TYR A 166 20.74 -8.64 1.11
CA TYR A 166 21.31 -8.04 -0.12
C TYR A 166 21.37 -6.49 -0.07
N GLU A 167 21.28 -5.88 1.10
CA GLU A 167 21.32 -4.41 1.27
C GLU A 167 22.50 -3.75 0.57
N GLY A 168 23.70 -4.34 0.65
CA GLY A 168 24.92 -3.78 0.03
C GLY A 168 24.87 -3.65 -1.50
N GLY A 169 24.00 -4.43 -2.17
CA GLY A 169 23.84 -4.38 -3.61
C GLY A 169 22.92 -3.26 -4.09
N ILE A 170 22.03 -2.75 -3.24
CA ILE A 170 21.03 -1.74 -3.60
C ILE A 170 21.72 -0.44 -4.05
N SER A 171 22.73 0.02 -3.32
CA SER A 171 23.49 1.24 -3.66
C SER A 171 24.18 1.13 -5.00
N TYR A 172 24.75 -0.03 -5.32
CA TYR A 172 25.40 -0.27 -6.62
C TYR A 172 24.37 -0.30 -7.76
N LEU A 173 23.23 -0.96 -7.58
CA LEU A 173 22.16 -0.92 -8.58
C LEU A 173 21.62 0.50 -8.80
N LYS A 174 21.50 1.29 -7.72
CA LYS A 174 21.10 2.70 -7.82
C LYS A 174 22.12 3.53 -8.60
N GLU A 175 23.41 3.30 -8.38
CA GLU A 175 24.49 3.96 -9.14
C GLU A 175 24.39 3.63 -10.65
N LEU A 176 24.19 2.36 -11.01
CA LEU A 176 24.02 1.94 -12.40
C LEU A 176 22.75 2.54 -13.03
N PHE A 177 21.65 2.60 -12.27
CA PHE A 177 20.42 3.24 -12.70
C PHE A 177 20.61 4.74 -12.99
N ASP A 178 21.27 5.48 -12.08
CA ASP A 178 21.50 6.91 -12.22
C ASP A 178 22.45 7.24 -13.37
N LYS A 179 23.48 6.39 -13.58
CA LYS A 179 24.40 6.50 -14.72
C LYS A 179 23.82 5.95 -16.02
N LYS A 180 22.67 5.28 -15.97
CA LYS A 180 22.05 4.59 -17.12
C LYS A 180 22.98 3.53 -17.74
N GLU A 181 23.75 2.85 -16.91
CA GLU A 181 24.72 1.82 -17.31
C GLU A 181 24.10 0.43 -17.19
N GLN A 182 24.57 -0.49 -18.05
CA GLN A 182 24.11 -1.88 -18.00
C GLN A 182 24.57 -2.58 -16.73
N VAL A 183 23.67 -3.37 -16.14
CA VAL A 183 24.00 -4.25 -15.02
C VAL A 183 24.84 -5.42 -15.57
N PRO A 184 25.98 -5.79 -14.93
CA PRO A 184 26.72 -6.97 -15.31
C PRO A 184 25.83 -8.21 -15.39
N PHE A 185 26.01 -9.03 -16.43
CA PHE A 185 25.08 -10.14 -16.77
C PHE A 185 24.72 -11.03 -15.57
N ALA A 186 25.70 -11.57 -14.86
CA ALA A 186 25.47 -12.45 -13.71
C ALA A 186 24.73 -11.76 -12.57
N LEU A 187 24.92 -10.45 -12.40
CA LEU A 187 24.22 -9.65 -11.40
C LEU A 187 22.76 -9.41 -11.82
N ASN A 188 22.55 -9.11 -13.11
CA ASN A 188 21.20 -8.94 -13.66
C ASN A 188 20.37 -10.22 -13.48
N GLU A 189 20.89 -11.40 -13.85
CA GLU A 189 20.21 -12.67 -13.65
C GLU A 189 19.86 -12.94 -12.18
N LYS A 190 20.79 -12.59 -11.26
CA LYS A 190 20.56 -12.74 -9.83
C LYS A 190 19.40 -11.87 -9.35
N TYR A 191 19.38 -10.58 -9.70
CA TYR A 191 18.31 -9.70 -9.25
C TYR A 191 16.97 -9.96 -9.94
N GLU A 192 16.95 -10.43 -11.19
CA GLU A 192 15.75 -10.95 -11.83
C GLU A 192 15.19 -12.17 -11.09
N THR A 193 16.05 -13.05 -10.59
CA THR A 193 15.63 -14.20 -9.78
C THR A 193 15.04 -13.76 -8.44
N LEU A 194 15.73 -12.88 -7.70
CA LEU A 194 15.24 -12.32 -6.44
C LEU A 194 13.92 -11.54 -6.63
N PHE A 195 13.77 -10.88 -7.78
CA PHE A 195 12.52 -10.18 -8.08
C PHE A 195 11.36 -11.15 -8.32
N ARG A 196 11.60 -12.29 -9.01
CA ARG A 196 10.59 -13.35 -9.14
C ARG A 196 10.23 -13.97 -7.79
N GLU A 197 11.20 -14.16 -6.90
CA GLU A 197 10.95 -14.61 -5.52
C GLU A 197 10.06 -13.60 -4.79
N TYR A 198 10.39 -12.31 -4.84
CA TYR A 198 9.57 -11.25 -4.27
C TYR A 198 8.15 -11.20 -4.86
N MET A 199 7.97 -11.39 -6.15
CA MET A 199 6.64 -11.47 -6.78
C MET A 199 5.79 -12.60 -6.19
N VAL A 200 6.41 -13.72 -5.81
CA VAL A 200 5.74 -14.89 -5.22
C VAL A 200 5.55 -14.76 -3.71
N VAL A 201 6.56 -14.25 -3.00
CA VAL A 201 6.52 -14.05 -1.54
C VAL A 201 5.66 -12.85 -1.18
N GLY A 202 5.72 -11.77 -1.96
CA GLY A 202 5.10 -10.48 -1.67
C GLY A 202 5.84 -9.72 -0.57
N GLY A 203 5.21 -8.66 -0.09
CA GLY A 203 5.75 -7.78 0.94
C GLY A 203 5.06 -7.90 2.30
N MET A 204 4.16 -8.87 2.53
CA MET A 204 3.51 -9.03 3.83
C MET A 204 4.54 -9.41 4.91
N PRO A 205 4.69 -8.61 6.02
CA PRO A 205 5.80 -8.77 6.95
C PRO A 205 5.95 -10.16 7.56
N GLU A 206 4.82 -10.82 7.92
CA GLU A 206 4.82 -12.19 8.48
C GLU A 206 5.36 -13.19 7.44
N VAL A 207 5.01 -12.99 6.16
CA VAL A 207 5.43 -13.86 5.06
C VAL A 207 6.91 -13.64 4.74
N VAL A 208 7.35 -12.38 4.63
CA VAL A 208 8.76 -12.06 4.35
C VAL A 208 9.67 -12.54 5.48
N ALA A 209 9.28 -12.35 6.74
CA ALA A 209 10.08 -12.82 7.87
C ALA A 209 10.23 -14.34 7.88
N ASP A 210 9.13 -15.08 7.66
CA ASP A 210 9.18 -16.55 7.60
C ASP A 210 10.00 -17.04 6.39
N TYR A 211 9.89 -16.36 5.23
CA TYR A 211 10.66 -16.71 4.04
C TYR A 211 12.15 -16.46 4.24
N ALA A 212 12.55 -15.34 4.81
CA ALA A 212 13.95 -15.02 5.08
C ALA A 212 14.63 -16.03 6.04
N ASP A 213 13.84 -16.60 6.97
CA ASP A 213 14.36 -17.60 7.91
C ASP A 213 14.39 -19.02 7.31
N ASN A 214 13.46 -19.39 6.43
CA ASN A 214 13.22 -20.79 6.04
C ASN A 214 13.39 -21.07 4.54
N HIS A 215 13.26 -20.07 3.66
CA HIS A 215 13.23 -20.20 2.19
C HIS A 215 12.27 -21.29 1.67
N ASP A 216 11.10 -21.42 2.31
CA ASP A 216 10.09 -22.45 2.01
C ASP A 216 8.82 -21.84 1.40
N PHE A 217 8.63 -22.00 0.10
CA PHE A 217 7.45 -21.50 -0.60
C PHE A 217 6.13 -22.19 -0.21
N THR A 218 6.18 -23.37 0.39
CA THR A 218 4.98 -24.04 0.92
C THR A 218 4.46 -23.31 2.15
N ARG A 219 5.36 -22.89 3.05
CA ARG A 219 5.02 -22.05 4.20
C ARG A 219 4.52 -20.68 3.77
N VAL A 220 5.18 -20.06 2.79
CA VAL A 220 4.72 -18.81 2.16
C VAL A 220 3.26 -18.94 1.68
N ALA A 221 2.95 -20.03 0.95
CA ALA A 221 1.59 -20.24 0.44
C ALA A 221 0.56 -20.37 1.58
N ALA A 222 0.87 -21.10 2.64
CA ALA A 222 -0.03 -21.27 3.80
C ALA A 222 -0.27 -19.95 4.56
N LEU A 223 0.77 -19.12 4.74
CA LEU A 223 0.65 -17.81 5.38
C LEU A 223 -0.19 -16.84 4.53
N GLN A 224 0.03 -16.83 3.22
CA GLN A 224 -0.74 -15.98 2.32
C GLN A 224 -2.21 -16.38 2.26
N GLU A 225 -2.54 -17.67 2.26
CA GLU A 225 -3.93 -18.15 2.33
C GLU A 225 -4.62 -17.64 3.61
N LYS A 226 -3.95 -17.77 4.76
CA LYS A 226 -4.44 -17.22 6.05
C LYS A 226 -4.70 -15.71 5.96
N ILE A 227 -3.83 -14.94 5.29
CA ILE A 227 -4.01 -13.48 5.10
C ILE A 227 -5.23 -13.20 4.21
N LEU A 228 -5.38 -13.93 3.10
CA LEU A 228 -6.53 -13.80 2.20
C LEU A 228 -7.84 -14.16 2.89
N GLU A 229 -7.86 -15.20 3.74
CA GLU A 229 -9.04 -15.54 4.55
C GLU A 229 -9.37 -14.43 5.54
N ASN A 230 -8.37 -13.83 6.20
CA ASN A 230 -8.57 -12.70 7.09
C ASN A 230 -9.14 -11.48 6.35
N TYR A 231 -8.66 -11.17 5.14
CA TYR A 231 -9.22 -10.09 4.31
C TYR A 231 -10.70 -10.37 3.94
N ARG A 232 -11.02 -11.61 3.56
CA ARG A 232 -12.42 -12.02 3.30
C ARG A 232 -13.31 -11.94 4.55
N PHE A 233 -12.74 -12.26 5.73
CA PHE A 233 -13.44 -12.11 7.01
C PHE A 233 -13.71 -10.63 7.33
N ASP A 234 -12.74 -9.74 7.12
CA ASP A 234 -12.88 -8.30 7.34
C ASP A 234 -13.94 -7.67 6.43
N ILE A 235 -13.95 -8.06 5.15
CA ILE A 235 -15.03 -7.70 4.24
C ILE A 235 -16.37 -8.09 4.82
N SER A 236 -16.45 -9.29 5.42
CA SER A 236 -17.69 -9.80 6.02
C SER A 236 -18.07 -9.09 7.32
N LYS A 237 -17.10 -8.55 8.07
CA LYS A 237 -17.35 -7.84 9.34
C LYS A 237 -17.82 -6.40 9.10
N HIS A 238 -17.15 -5.66 8.19
CA HIS A 238 -17.34 -4.22 8.03
C HIS A 238 -18.35 -3.81 6.93
N ALA A 239 -18.61 -4.67 5.95
CA ALA A 239 -19.67 -4.41 4.98
C ALA A 239 -21.03 -4.86 5.53
N LYS A 240 -22.10 -4.05 5.39
CA LYS A 240 -23.43 -4.33 5.95
C LYS A 240 -24.29 -5.19 5.02
N GLY A 241 -25.02 -6.15 5.57
CA GLY A 241 -26.08 -6.91 4.86
C GLY A 241 -25.62 -7.57 3.55
N ALA A 242 -26.35 -7.35 2.47
CA ALA A 242 -26.08 -7.91 1.14
C ALA A 242 -24.81 -7.33 0.47
N GLU A 243 -24.30 -6.19 0.96
CA GLU A 243 -23.09 -5.56 0.43
C GLU A 243 -21.83 -6.43 0.65
N LYS A 244 -21.77 -7.19 1.77
CA LYS A 244 -20.68 -8.15 2.05
C LYS A 244 -20.39 -9.09 0.88
N ILE A 245 -21.47 -9.66 0.31
CA ILE A 245 -21.37 -10.61 -0.80
C ILE A 245 -20.85 -9.91 -2.06
N LYS A 246 -21.28 -8.67 -2.30
CA LYS A 246 -20.88 -7.90 -3.47
C LYS A 246 -19.42 -7.47 -3.40
N VAL A 247 -18.95 -6.94 -2.26
CA VAL A 247 -17.55 -6.56 -2.04
C VAL A 247 -16.64 -7.77 -2.25
N ARG A 248 -16.98 -8.92 -1.66
CA ARG A 248 -16.22 -10.15 -1.83
C ARG A 248 -16.19 -10.61 -3.29
N LYS A 249 -17.32 -10.59 -4.01
CA LYS A 249 -17.37 -10.92 -5.44
C LYS A 249 -16.46 -9.99 -6.26
N CYS A 250 -16.45 -8.68 -5.96
CA CYS A 250 -15.56 -7.73 -6.63
C CYS A 250 -14.09 -8.08 -6.38
N TYR A 251 -13.71 -8.34 -5.12
CA TYR A 251 -12.34 -8.70 -4.74
C TYR A 251 -11.88 -9.99 -5.43
N ASP A 252 -12.68 -11.06 -5.35
CA ASP A 252 -12.37 -12.36 -5.96
C ASP A 252 -12.38 -12.33 -7.51
N ALA A 253 -12.96 -11.29 -8.14
CA ALA A 253 -12.96 -11.11 -9.59
C ALA A 253 -11.68 -10.44 -10.12
N ILE A 254 -10.91 -9.74 -9.30
CA ILE A 254 -9.73 -8.96 -9.74
C ILE A 254 -8.71 -9.85 -10.47
N PRO A 255 -8.28 -11.01 -9.94
CA PRO A 255 -7.31 -11.86 -10.65
C PRO A 255 -7.79 -12.28 -12.04
N LYS A 256 -9.09 -12.59 -12.18
CA LYS A 256 -9.67 -12.96 -13.49
C LYS A 256 -9.66 -11.80 -14.48
N GLN A 257 -9.76 -10.57 -14.00
CA GLN A 257 -9.73 -9.38 -14.85
C GLN A 257 -8.32 -9.05 -15.28
N LEU A 258 -7.35 -9.13 -14.37
CA LEU A 258 -5.93 -8.94 -14.68
C LEU A 258 -5.36 -10.00 -15.61
N ALA A 259 -5.96 -11.20 -15.66
CA ALA A 259 -5.58 -12.27 -16.59
C ALA A 259 -6.21 -12.16 -18.00
N LYS A 260 -6.92 -11.06 -18.31
CA LYS A 260 -7.50 -10.81 -19.63
C LYS A 260 -6.61 -9.89 -20.46
N GLU A 261 -6.86 -9.87 -21.77
CA GLU A 261 -6.25 -8.92 -22.69
C GLU A 261 -6.66 -7.46 -22.36
N ILE A 262 -7.93 -7.28 -21.97
CA ILE A 262 -8.45 -5.98 -21.50
C ILE A 262 -8.53 -6.03 -19.97
N THR A 263 -7.60 -5.36 -19.30
CA THR A 263 -7.47 -5.34 -17.83
C THR A 263 -8.37 -4.30 -17.15
N LYS A 264 -9.08 -3.44 -17.92
CA LYS A 264 -10.12 -2.52 -17.39
C LYS A 264 -11.13 -3.28 -16.55
N PHE A 265 -11.50 -2.75 -15.36
CA PHE A 265 -12.47 -3.38 -14.47
C PHE A 265 -13.86 -3.43 -15.11
N GLN A 266 -14.39 -4.61 -15.27
CA GLN A 266 -15.69 -4.87 -15.88
C GLN A 266 -16.65 -5.49 -14.86
N TYR A 267 -17.71 -4.78 -14.47
CA TYR A 267 -18.74 -5.27 -13.56
C TYR A 267 -19.43 -6.56 -14.06
N SER A 268 -19.53 -6.74 -15.39
CA SER A 268 -20.04 -7.96 -16.02
C SER A 268 -19.18 -9.20 -15.78
N THR A 269 -17.90 -9.03 -15.43
CA THR A 269 -17.00 -10.12 -15.01
C THR A 269 -17.28 -10.57 -13.59
N VAL A 270 -17.73 -9.64 -12.71
CA VAL A 270 -18.16 -9.95 -11.34
C VAL A 270 -19.46 -10.74 -11.37
N GLU A 271 -20.44 -10.27 -12.16
CA GLU A 271 -21.73 -10.94 -12.35
C GLU A 271 -22.32 -10.52 -13.70
N LYS A 272 -22.73 -11.50 -14.51
CA LYS A 272 -23.25 -11.27 -15.87
C LYS A 272 -24.39 -10.23 -15.89
N GLY A 273 -24.27 -9.24 -16.78
CA GLY A 273 -25.29 -8.20 -17.00
C GLY A 273 -25.34 -7.10 -15.93
N GLN A 274 -24.37 -7.05 -14.99
CA GLN A 274 -24.34 -6.03 -13.95
C GLN A 274 -23.49 -4.80 -14.34
N THR A 275 -23.79 -3.69 -13.66
CA THR A 275 -23.22 -2.36 -13.91
C THR A 275 -22.72 -1.70 -12.61
N SER A 276 -22.12 -0.52 -12.74
CA SER A 276 -21.67 0.33 -11.61
C SER A 276 -22.79 0.63 -10.61
N LYS A 277 -24.05 0.77 -11.05
CA LYS A 277 -25.19 1.01 -10.15
C LYS A 277 -25.31 -0.03 -9.03
N LYS A 278 -24.94 -1.31 -9.29
CA LYS A 278 -25.05 -2.39 -8.29
C LYS A 278 -23.77 -2.60 -7.49
N TYR A 279 -22.60 -2.39 -8.10
CA TYR A 279 -21.31 -2.76 -7.54
C TYR A 279 -20.34 -1.59 -7.29
N GLY A 280 -20.72 -0.35 -7.65
CA GLY A 280 -19.86 0.83 -7.48
C GLY A 280 -19.46 1.07 -6.03
N GLY A 281 -20.42 0.99 -5.09
CA GLY A 281 -20.14 1.10 -3.66
C GLY A 281 -19.20 0.00 -3.14
N SER A 282 -19.34 -1.22 -3.66
CA SER A 282 -18.45 -2.34 -3.31
C SER A 282 -17.01 -2.11 -3.79
N VAL A 283 -16.83 -1.53 -4.96
CA VAL A 283 -15.51 -1.16 -5.49
C VAL A 283 -14.93 -0.01 -4.68
N GLN A 284 -15.74 1.00 -4.34
CA GLN A 284 -15.30 2.10 -3.48
C GLN A 284 -14.83 1.59 -2.11
N TRP A 285 -15.56 0.66 -1.52
CA TRP A 285 -15.17 0.02 -0.27
C TRP A 285 -13.78 -0.66 -0.38
N LEU A 286 -13.49 -1.38 -1.48
CA LEU A 286 -12.18 -1.99 -1.71
C LEU A 286 -11.06 -0.94 -1.82
N LYS A 287 -11.32 0.18 -2.50
CA LYS A 287 -10.37 1.31 -2.59
C LYS A 287 -10.08 1.91 -1.21
N ASP A 288 -11.13 2.20 -0.43
CA ASP A 288 -11.01 2.80 0.90
C ASP A 288 -10.34 1.87 1.93
N SER A 289 -10.38 0.55 1.69
CA SER A 289 -9.68 -0.44 2.55
C SER A 289 -8.18 -0.56 2.30
N ASN A 290 -7.65 0.05 1.22
CA ASN A 290 -6.27 -0.08 0.77
C ASN A 290 -5.83 -1.53 0.46
N ILE A 291 -6.77 -2.43 0.15
CA ILE A 291 -6.44 -3.78 -0.31
C ILE A 291 -6.33 -3.86 -1.84
N VAL A 292 -6.67 -2.76 -2.52
CA VAL A 292 -6.50 -2.59 -3.96
C VAL A 292 -5.95 -1.20 -4.29
N ASN A 293 -5.25 -1.11 -5.40
CA ASN A 293 -4.72 0.12 -5.97
C ASN A 293 -5.49 0.45 -7.26
N PRO A 294 -6.33 1.49 -7.26
CA PRO A 294 -7.03 1.92 -8.48
C PRO A 294 -6.07 2.64 -9.44
N CYS A 295 -6.25 2.40 -10.73
CA CYS A 295 -5.53 3.05 -11.82
C CYS A 295 -6.56 3.57 -12.82
N TYR A 296 -6.66 4.89 -13.00
CA TYR A 296 -7.70 5.54 -13.80
C TYR A 296 -7.24 5.82 -15.22
N ASN A 297 -8.13 5.71 -16.19
CA ASN A 297 -7.84 6.13 -17.55
C ASN A 297 -7.71 7.65 -17.64
N ILE A 298 -6.77 8.12 -18.45
CA ILE A 298 -6.59 9.55 -18.76
C ILE A 298 -6.98 9.79 -20.21
N HIS A 299 -7.84 10.75 -20.45
CA HIS A 299 -8.20 11.17 -21.80
C HIS A 299 -7.18 12.13 -22.41
N GLU A 300 -6.73 13.11 -21.64
CA GLU A 300 -5.73 14.08 -22.03
C GLU A 300 -4.54 14.03 -21.06
N PRO A 301 -3.35 13.62 -21.52
CA PRO A 301 -2.19 13.41 -20.64
C PRO A 301 -1.45 14.71 -20.31
N TYR A 302 -2.17 15.67 -19.74
CA TYR A 302 -1.65 16.93 -19.24
C TYR A 302 -1.80 17.04 -17.72
N LEU A 303 -0.94 17.81 -17.08
CA LEU A 303 -1.03 18.10 -15.65
C LEU A 303 -2.20 19.06 -15.33
N PRO A 304 -2.87 18.85 -14.18
CA PRO A 304 -2.75 17.71 -13.28
C PRO A 304 -3.51 16.49 -13.84
N LEU A 305 -2.91 15.31 -13.79
CA LEU A 305 -3.52 14.08 -14.32
C LEU A 305 -4.86 13.76 -13.66
N MET A 306 -4.99 14.05 -12.37
CA MET A 306 -6.23 13.83 -11.62
C MET A 306 -7.44 14.56 -12.24
N ALA A 307 -7.24 15.75 -12.81
CA ALA A 307 -8.32 16.51 -13.42
C ALA A 307 -8.83 15.90 -14.74
N ASN A 308 -8.02 15.07 -15.38
CA ASN A 308 -8.31 14.43 -16.66
C ASN A 308 -8.64 12.92 -16.50
N ALA A 309 -8.79 12.45 -15.25
CA ALA A 309 -9.07 11.06 -14.95
C ALA A 309 -10.55 10.71 -15.17
N ASP A 310 -10.80 9.61 -15.85
CA ASP A 310 -12.13 9.03 -16.02
C ASP A 310 -12.39 8.02 -14.88
N GLU A 311 -13.25 8.41 -13.94
CA GLU A 311 -13.59 7.58 -12.78
C GLU A 311 -14.38 6.30 -13.14
N ASP A 312 -15.03 6.29 -14.32
CA ASP A 312 -15.77 5.12 -14.84
C ASP A 312 -14.87 4.15 -15.59
N GLN A 313 -13.64 4.54 -15.90
CA GLN A 313 -12.66 3.73 -16.61
C GLN A 313 -11.41 3.51 -15.77
N PHE A 314 -11.37 2.42 -15.05
CA PHE A 314 -10.26 2.11 -14.16
C PHE A 314 -9.87 0.64 -14.21
N LYS A 315 -8.63 0.36 -13.80
CA LYS A 315 -8.12 -0.96 -13.46
C LYS A 315 -8.01 -1.07 -11.93
N LEU A 316 -8.07 -2.28 -11.40
CA LEU A 316 -7.81 -2.56 -9.98
C LEU A 316 -6.63 -3.53 -9.87
N TYR A 317 -5.59 -3.11 -9.20
CA TYR A 317 -4.47 -3.96 -8.83
C TYR A 317 -4.57 -4.36 -7.36
N ILE A 318 -4.15 -5.57 -7.02
CA ILE A 318 -4.05 -6.02 -5.63
C ILE A 318 -2.87 -5.29 -4.97
N ASN A 319 -3.03 -4.88 -3.73
CA ASN A 319 -2.03 -4.09 -2.99
C ASN A 319 -0.73 -4.84 -2.66
N ASP A 320 -0.70 -6.15 -2.86
CA ASP A 320 0.46 -7.03 -2.67
C ASP A 320 0.46 -8.14 -3.72
N THR A 321 1.51 -8.20 -4.53
CA THR A 321 1.57 -9.14 -5.65
C THR A 321 1.72 -10.59 -5.19
N GLY A 322 2.32 -10.85 -4.03
CA GLY A 322 2.36 -12.18 -3.44
C GLY A 322 0.96 -12.72 -3.11
N LEU A 323 0.07 -11.83 -2.64
CA LEU A 323 -1.35 -12.19 -2.43
C LEU A 323 -2.08 -12.42 -3.76
N LEU A 324 -1.81 -11.63 -4.80
CA LEU A 324 -2.35 -11.89 -6.14
C LEU A 324 -1.90 -13.26 -6.66
N CYS A 325 -0.61 -13.60 -6.51
CA CYS A 325 -0.07 -14.90 -6.89
C CYS A 325 -0.69 -16.04 -6.09
N ALA A 326 -1.00 -15.80 -4.80
CA ALA A 326 -1.73 -16.78 -3.99
C ALA A 326 -3.16 -17.01 -4.48
N MET A 327 -3.86 -15.95 -4.94
CA MET A 327 -5.20 -16.07 -5.52
C MET A 327 -5.21 -16.84 -6.85
N TYR A 328 -4.10 -16.87 -7.59
CA TYR A 328 -3.94 -17.73 -8.78
C TYR A 328 -3.57 -19.18 -8.45
N GLY A 329 -3.08 -19.45 -7.23
CA GLY A 329 -2.74 -20.79 -6.76
C GLY A 329 -1.27 -21.17 -6.91
N PHE A 330 -0.91 -22.30 -6.30
CA PHE A 330 0.48 -22.75 -6.10
C PHE A 330 1.23 -23.02 -7.43
N GLU A 331 0.57 -23.61 -8.42
CA GLU A 331 1.19 -23.89 -9.73
C GLU A 331 1.58 -22.61 -10.48
N THR A 332 0.81 -21.54 -10.32
CA THR A 332 1.17 -20.23 -10.88
C THR A 332 2.43 -19.66 -10.22
N LYS A 333 2.56 -19.79 -8.89
CA LYS A 333 3.76 -19.39 -8.17
C LYS A 333 5.00 -20.12 -8.66
N ARG A 334 4.89 -21.44 -8.82
CA ARG A 334 5.95 -22.27 -9.37
C ARG A 334 6.35 -21.83 -10.78
N ALA A 335 5.38 -21.58 -11.66
CA ALA A 335 5.64 -21.11 -13.01
C ALA A 335 6.31 -19.74 -13.08
N ILE A 336 6.06 -18.84 -12.09
CA ILE A 336 6.76 -17.55 -11.97
C ILE A 336 8.23 -17.78 -11.57
N LEU A 337 8.49 -18.59 -10.56
CA LEU A 337 9.84 -18.90 -10.09
C LEU A 337 10.69 -19.54 -11.19
N GLU A 338 10.13 -20.48 -11.94
CA GLU A 338 10.77 -21.16 -13.06
C GLU A 338 10.83 -20.30 -14.35
N ASN A 339 10.26 -19.08 -14.34
CA ASN A 339 10.10 -18.20 -15.52
C ASN A 339 9.39 -18.89 -16.71
N THR A 340 8.46 -19.81 -16.42
CA THR A 340 7.70 -20.58 -17.41
C THR A 340 6.27 -20.09 -17.62
N ILE A 341 5.81 -19.11 -16.81
CA ILE A 341 4.47 -18.54 -16.93
C ILE A 341 4.26 -17.85 -18.27
N LYS A 342 3.09 -18.06 -18.88
CA LYS A 342 2.73 -17.56 -20.21
C LYS A 342 1.33 -16.91 -20.23
N GLY A 343 1.01 -16.27 -21.34
CA GLY A 343 -0.32 -15.69 -21.61
C GLY A 343 -0.57 -14.39 -20.86
N ASN A 344 -1.83 -13.94 -20.88
CA ASN A 344 -2.23 -12.64 -20.33
C ASN A 344 -2.04 -12.54 -18.80
N ALA A 345 -2.14 -13.66 -18.07
CA ALA A 345 -1.89 -13.69 -16.65
C ALA A 345 -0.45 -13.24 -16.29
N LYS A 346 0.54 -13.59 -17.13
CA LYS A 346 1.92 -13.08 -16.97
C LYS A 346 1.93 -11.56 -17.03
N GLY A 347 1.31 -10.96 -18.06
CA GLY A 347 1.19 -9.50 -18.21
C GLY A 347 0.57 -8.85 -16.99
N GLY A 348 -0.60 -9.34 -16.55
CA GLY A 348 -1.33 -8.79 -15.41
C GLY A 348 -0.56 -8.87 -14.09
N ILE A 349 0.25 -9.91 -13.85
CA ILE A 349 1.10 -10.02 -12.66
C ILE A 349 2.23 -8.99 -12.71
N TYR A 350 2.90 -8.82 -13.87
CA TYR A 350 3.96 -7.82 -14.02
C TYR A 350 3.42 -6.39 -13.96
N GLU A 351 2.24 -6.12 -14.52
CA GLU A 351 1.57 -4.83 -14.32
C GLU A 351 1.25 -4.59 -12.84
N ASN A 352 0.76 -5.61 -12.11
CA ASN A 352 0.41 -5.48 -10.69
C ASN A 352 1.62 -5.14 -9.82
N ILE A 353 2.78 -5.83 -10.02
CA ILE A 353 3.97 -5.55 -9.21
C ILE A 353 4.54 -4.15 -9.49
N ILE A 354 4.46 -3.68 -10.74
CA ILE A 354 4.88 -2.31 -11.06
C ILE A 354 3.89 -1.27 -10.51
N ALA A 355 2.57 -1.53 -10.61
CA ALA A 355 1.56 -0.68 -9.97
C ALA A 355 1.80 -0.56 -8.46
N GLU A 356 2.02 -1.69 -7.79
CA GLU A 356 2.36 -1.75 -6.37
C GLU A 356 3.62 -0.94 -6.06
N THR A 357 4.68 -1.10 -6.85
CA THR A 357 5.94 -0.37 -6.69
C THR A 357 5.74 1.14 -6.83
N LEU A 358 5.02 1.59 -7.86
CA LEU A 358 4.74 3.01 -8.09
C LEU A 358 3.94 3.61 -6.92
N VAL A 359 2.93 2.91 -6.40
CA VAL A 359 2.14 3.37 -5.23
C VAL A 359 3.03 3.47 -3.99
N LYS A 360 3.90 2.50 -3.72
CA LYS A 360 4.84 2.52 -2.59
C LYS A 360 5.85 3.66 -2.69
N ASN A 361 6.21 4.06 -3.92
CA ASN A 361 7.05 5.23 -4.21
C ASN A 361 6.28 6.57 -4.16
N GLY A 362 4.96 6.53 -3.90
CA GLY A 362 4.14 7.72 -3.69
C GLY A 362 3.40 8.25 -4.93
N TYR A 363 3.41 7.52 -6.03
CA TYR A 363 2.68 7.91 -7.24
C TYR A 363 1.22 7.49 -7.19
N ALA A 364 0.33 8.37 -7.65
CA ALA A 364 -1.01 7.99 -8.07
C ALA A 364 -0.94 7.25 -9.41
N LEU A 365 -1.81 6.27 -9.62
CA LEU A 365 -1.77 5.45 -10.82
C LEU A 365 -2.77 5.95 -11.86
N TYR A 366 -2.26 6.19 -13.05
CA TYR A 366 -3.06 6.49 -14.24
C TYR A 366 -2.57 5.64 -15.41
N TYR A 367 -3.46 5.30 -16.34
CA TYR A 367 -3.11 4.68 -17.62
C TYR A 367 -3.66 5.52 -18.78
N TYR A 368 -3.11 5.34 -19.97
CA TYR A 368 -3.55 6.08 -21.13
C TYR A 368 -4.00 5.13 -22.24
N LYS A 369 -5.29 5.19 -22.56
CA LYS A 369 -5.88 4.40 -23.61
C LYS A 369 -6.80 5.26 -24.48
N PRO A 370 -6.22 5.98 -25.47
CA PRO A 370 -6.99 6.86 -26.37
C PRO A 370 -7.88 6.07 -27.32
N ASP A 371 -7.53 4.83 -27.66
CA ASP A 371 -8.27 3.94 -28.54
C ASP A 371 -8.04 2.46 -28.19
N ASP A 372 -8.73 1.54 -28.85
CA ASP A 372 -8.65 0.11 -28.55
C ASP A 372 -7.30 -0.55 -28.88
N SER A 373 -6.47 0.10 -29.71
CA SER A 373 -5.20 -0.45 -30.18
C SER A 373 -3.96 0.12 -29.46
N ASN A 374 -4.13 1.19 -28.67
CA ASN A 374 -3.07 1.92 -28.02
C ASN A 374 -3.34 2.01 -26.54
N GLU A 375 -2.55 1.31 -25.73
CA GLU A 375 -2.60 1.38 -24.29
C GLU A 375 -1.19 1.51 -23.75
N LEU A 376 -0.98 2.53 -22.87
CA LEU A 376 0.18 2.67 -22.00
C LEU A 376 -0.22 2.26 -20.60
N GLU A 377 0.52 1.38 -19.99
CA GLU A 377 0.17 0.78 -18.71
C GLU A 377 0.13 1.82 -17.60
N PHE A 378 1.08 2.80 -17.57
CA PHE A 378 1.06 3.86 -16.57
C PHE A 378 1.49 5.22 -17.11
N LEU A 379 0.90 6.26 -16.52
CA LEU A 379 1.37 7.64 -16.53
C LEU A 379 1.61 8.07 -15.09
N ILE A 380 2.76 8.70 -14.82
CA ILE A 380 3.09 9.27 -13.50
C ILE A 380 3.41 10.74 -13.60
N GLU A 381 3.11 11.49 -12.54
CA GLU A 381 3.53 12.88 -12.39
C GLU A 381 4.89 12.91 -11.70
N LYS A 382 5.93 13.31 -12.42
CA LYS A 382 7.31 13.34 -11.89
C LYS A 382 8.00 14.63 -12.30
N ASN A 383 8.55 15.37 -11.33
CA ASN A 383 9.28 16.63 -11.54
C ASN A 383 8.47 17.69 -12.32
N GLY A 384 7.14 17.74 -12.13
CA GLY A 384 6.27 18.69 -12.82
C GLY A 384 5.92 18.31 -14.26
N GLU A 385 6.13 17.09 -14.67
CA GLU A 385 5.84 16.58 -16.01
C GLU A 385 5.08 15.25 -15.95
N VAL A 386 4.40 14.91 -17.06
CA VAL A 386 3.77 13.61 -17.28
C VAL A 386 4.78 12.67 -17.90
N VAL A 387 5.13 11.62 -17.19
CA VAL A 387 6.11 10.62 -17.60
C VAL A 387 5.40 9.29 -17.91
N PRO A 388 5.48 8.80 -19.16
CA PRO A 388 4.91 7.51 -19.54
C PRO A 388 5.80 6.37 -19.06
N VAL A 389 5.16 5.30 -18.57
CA VAL A 389 5.80 4.06 -18.11
C VAL A 389 5.12 2.88 -18.79
N GLU A 390 5.83 2.21 -19.67
CA GLU A 390 5.39 0.99 -20.36
C GLU A 390 5.98 -0.24 -19.69
N VAL A 391 5.12 -1.21 -19.39
CA VAL A 391 5.50 -2.47 -18.73
C VAL A 391 5.29 -3.63 -19.70
N LYS A 392 6.33 -4.43 -19.92
CA LYS A 392 6.23 -5.65 -20.74
C LYS A 392 6.83 -6.81 -19.96
N ALA A 393 6.06 -7.86 -19.81
CA ALA A 393 6.48 -9.08 -19.13
C ALA A 393 7.57 -9.89 -19.87
N GLY A 394 7.98 -9.42 -21.03
CA GLY A 394 9.10 -9.89 -21.86
C GLY A 394 9.77 -8.70 -22.51
N ASN A 395 10.62 -8.91 -23.51
CA ASN A 395 11.26 -7.83 -24.26
C ASN A 395 10.61 -7.66 -25.64
N THR A 396 9.43 -7.05 -25.68
CA THR A 396 8.66 -6.84 -26.91
C THR A 396 8.69 -5.39 -27.38
N ALA A 397 8.24 -5.16 -28.63
CA ALA A 397 8.15 -3.81 -29.20
C ALA A 397 7.14 -2.94 -28.42
N THR A 398 7.43 -1.64 -28.31
CA THR A 398 6.69 -0.64 -27.53
C THR A 398 6.06 0.41 -28.46
N LYS A 399 5.07 -0.01 -29.25
CA LYS A 399 4.42 0.88 -30.22
C LYS A 399 3.68 2.03 -29.53
N SER A 400 2.96 1.75 -28.44
CA SER A 400 2.19 2.74 -27.70
C SER A 400 3.08 3.80 -27.06
N LEU A 401 4.18 3.40 -26.42
CA LEU A 401 5.15 4.32 -25.84
C LEU A 401 5.79 5.22 -26.91
N ASN A 402 6.20 4.66 -28.05
CA ASN A 402 6.80 5.45 -29.11
C ASN A 402 5.82 6.48 -29.70
N ARG A 403 4.56 6.08 -29.91
CA ARG A 403 3.50 7.01 -30.36
C ARG A 403 3.24 8.13 -29.34
N PHE A 404 3.24 7.79 -28.04
CA PHE A 404 3.11 8.79 -26.99
C PHE A 404 4.27 9.77 -26.99
N ILE A 405 5.53 9.29 -27.12
CA ILE A 405 6.71 10.14 -27.19
C ILE A 405 6.64 11.09 -28.40
N GLU A 406 6.24 10.58 -29.57
CA GLU A 406 6.09 11.40 -30.78
C GLU A 406 5.02 12.49 -30.63
N ALA A 407 3.88 12.15 -30.02
CA ALA A 407 2.73 13.06 -29.88
C ALA A 407 2.94 14.11 -28.80
N TYR A 408 3.46 13.73 -27.63
CA TYR A 408 3.49 14.58 -26.41
C TYR A 408 4.88 15.05 -26.01
N LYS A 409 5.95 14.49 -26.60
CA LYS A 409 7.36 14.90 -26.42
C LYS A 409 7.78 15.04 -24.95
N PRO A 410 7.54 14.05 -24.09
CA PRO A 410 7.94 14.09 -22.69
C PRO A 410 9.47 14.19 -22.56
N SER A 411 9.98 14.76 -21.47
CA SER A 411 11.42 14.85 -21.20
C SER A 411 12.04 13.49 -20.82
N ALA A 412 11.21 12.57 -20.33
CA ALA A 412 11.60 11.22 -19.93
C ALA A 412 10.47 10.21 -20.21
N ALA A 413 10.86 8.98 -20.51
CA ALA A 413 9.95 7.86 -20.69
C ALA A 413 10.62 6.57 -20.19
N TYR A 414 9.87 5.69 -19.54
CA TYR A 414 10.38 4.42 -19.04
C TYR A 414 9.80 3.24 -19.78
N LYS A 415 10.66 2.28 -20.12
CA LYS A 415 10.29 0.96 -20.61
C LYS A 415 10.79 -0.08 -19.63
N ILE A 416 9.91 -0.77 -18.94
CA ILE A 416 10.22 -1.79 -17.93
C ILE A 416 10.03 -3.18 -18.57
N VAL A 417 11.08 -3.99 -18.62
CA VAL A 417 11.09 -5.25 -19.39
C VAL A 417 11.96 -6.33 -18.73
N ASP A 418 11.79 -7.57 -19.22
CA ASP A 418 12.75 -8.66 -18.99
C ASP A 418 13.98 -8.39 -19.90
N GLY A 419 15.02 -7.79 -19.31
CA GLY A 419 16.21 -7.35 -20.06
C GLY A 419 17.20 -6.60 -19.19
N ASN A 420 17.92 -5.65 -19.79
CA ASN A 420 18.92 -4.85 -19.10
C ASN A 420 18.73 -3.35 -19.38
N VAL A 421 19.50 -2.51 -18.70
CA VAL A 421 19.49 -1.06 -18.91
C VAL A 421 19.89 -0.72 -20.34
N GLY A 422 19.11 0.15 -20.97
CA GLY A 422 19.38 0.68 -22.29
C GLY A 422 18.77 2.06 -22.49
N THR A 423 19.37 2.89 -23.30
CA THR A 423 18.91 4.26 -23.56
C THR A 423 18.65 4.51 -25.03
N SER A 424 17.59 5.24 -25.33
CA SER A 424 17.31 5.75 -26.68
C SER A 424 16.56 7.06 -26.55
N ASP A 425 17.19 8.16 -26.91
CA ASP A 425 16.69 9.52 -26.74
C ASP A 425 16.16 9.76 -25.30
N VAL A 426 14.88 10.07 -25.16
CA VAL A 426 14.22 10.29 -23.86
C VAL A 426 13.82 8.99 -23.14
N LYS A 427 13.91 7.83 -23.83
CA LYS A 427 13.47 6.55 -23.32
C LYS A 427 14.58 5.81 -22.58
N LEU A 428 14.36 5.51 -21.32
CA LEU A 428 15.19 4.63 -20.50
C LEU A 428 14.51 3.26 -20.38
N THR A 429 15.16 2.24 -20.92
CA THR A 429 14.78 0.84 -20.69
C THR A 429 15.44 0.32 -19.42
N ILE A 430 14.69 -0.34 -18.55
CA ILE A 430 15.20 -0.89 -17.29
C ILE A 430 14.64 -2.30 -17.05
N PRO A 431 15.40 -3.18 -16.36
CA PRO A 431 14.85 -4.43 -15.85
C PRO A 431 13.78 -4.16 -14.78
N HIS A 432 12.85 -5.11 -14.59
CA HIS A 432 11.69 -4.95 -13.70
C HIS A 432 12.09 -4.56 -12.26
N TYR A 433 13.13 -5.17 -11.72
CA TYR A 433 13.57 -4.92 -10.36
C TYR A 433 14.07 -3.48 -10.13
N MET A 434 14.53 -2.80 -11.18
CA MET A 434 14.98 -1.40 -11.08
C MET A 434 13.81 -0.39 -11.00
N ALA A 435 12.56 -0.83 -11.20
CA ALA A 435 11.38 0.03 -10.96
C ALA A 435 11.33 0.59 -9.53
N MET A 436 12.02 -0.05 -8.57
CA MET A 436 12.12 0.45 -7.19
C MET A 436 12.80 1.84 -7.10
N PHE A 437 13.52 2.27 -8.13
CA PHE A 437 14.22 3.57 -8.18
C PHE A 437 13.43 4.69 -8.91
N LEU A 438 12.23 4.41 -9.43
CA LEU A 438 11.35 5.41 -10.04
C LEU A 438 10.70 6.32 -8.98
#